data_af56748fd26dc9a71890a456f0c8da7e
#
_entry.id   af56748fd26dc9a71890a456f0c8da7e
#
_cell.length_a   1.000
_cell.length_b   1.000
_cell.length_c   1.000
_cell.angle_alpha   90.00
_cell.angle_beta   90.00
_cell.angle_gamma   90.00
#
_symmetry.space_group_name_H-M   'P 1'
#
loop_
_entity.id
_entity.type
_entity.pdbx_description
1 polymer ?
#
loop_
_entity_poly.entity_id
_entity_poly.type
_entity_poly.pdbx_seq_one_letter_code
_entity_poly.pdbx_strand_id
1 'polypeptide(L)'
;MALCRAAADEGTETIVATPHVLRDPWLNEDQKARDGQIAKLNSLLDGRPAILPGSEYWFGSDMLALLERGSVGPMTTLNRGRYLLVEFPPGDVPSLANAAFHELGLMGITPVVAHPERNQAFARNPARLGELVERGAVVQVTAASLLGELGLRVQQAALELFEAGMLHLVSSDAHSLSARPPRLAAAREWVRRSWGDEVEGALFDLNPRAVLSSQPLPYMGPGSP
;
A
#
# COMPACT_ATOMS: atom_id res chain seq x y z
N MET A 1 -19.13 -4.30 5.20
CA MET A 1 -19.50 -5.54 5.95
C MET A 1 -19.17 -6.80 5.15
N ALA A 2 -19.84 -7.09 4.03
CA ALA A 2 -19.59 -8.33 3.27
C ALA A 2 -18.12 -8.49 2.84
N LEU A 3 -17.48 -7.40 2.36
CA LEU A 3 -16.07 -7.40 1.99
C LEU A 3 -15.14 -7.74 3.18
N CYS A 4 -15.41 -7.18 4.36
CA CYS A 4 -14.61 -7.45 5.56
C CYS A 4 -14.75 -8.92 6.01
N ARG A 5 -15.98 -9.48 5.94
CA ARG A 5 -16.18 -10.90 6.26
C ARG A 5 -15.47 -11.82 5.27
N ALA A 6 -15.56 -11.51 3.97
CA ALA A 6 -14.83 -12.27 2.95
C ALA A 6 -13.30 -12.21 3.17
N ALA A 7 -12.77 -11.08 3.62
CA ALA A 7 -11.36 -10.99 4.01
C ALA A 7 -11.02 -11.87 5.22
N ALA A 8 -11.91 -11.89 6.23
CA ALA A 8 -11.73 -12.77 7.39
C ALA A 8 -11.78 -14.27 7.03
N ASP A 9 -12.67 -14.65 6.10
CA ASP A 9 -12.77 -16.01 5.58
C ASP A 9 -11.48 -16.45 4.86
N GLU A 10 -10.73 -15.49 4.27
CA GLU A 10 -9.40 -15.69 3.69
C GLU A 10 -8.25 -15.69 4.75
N GLY A 11 -8.58 -15.55 6.04
CA GLY A 11 -7.61 -15.53 7.13
C GLY A 11 -7.07 -14.14 7.49
N THR A 12 -7.63 -13.06 6.95
CA THR A 12 -7.22 -11.69 7.29
C THR A 12 -7.72 -11.30 8.68
N GLU A 13 -6.82 -11.00 9.59
CA GLU A 13 -7.12 -10.60 10.96
C GLU A 13 -7.32 -9.08 11.09
N THR A 14 -6.64 -8.31 10.24
CA THR A 14 -6.62 -6.84 10.30
C THR A 14 -6.70 -6.26 8.90
N ILE A 15 -7.52 -5.22 8.73
CA ILE A 15 -7.67 -4.46 7.50
C ILE A 15 -7.35 -3.00 7.78
N VAL A 16 -6.46 -2.39 7.01
CA VAL A 16 -6.32 -0.94 6.98
C VAL A 16 -7.28 -0.39 5.94
N ALA A 17 -8.23 0.41 6.36
CA ALA A 17 -9.13 1.10 5.46
C ALA A 17 -8.40 2.29 4.83
N THR A 18 -8.17 2.24 3.53
CA THR A 18 -7.41 3.22 2.77
C THR A 18 -8.26 3.88 1.67
N PRO A 19 -9.34 4.62 2.04
CA PRO A 19 -10.10 5.35 1.04
C PRO A 19 -9.20 6.36 0.33
N HIS A 20 -9.47 6.59 -0.96
CA HIS A 20 -8.82 7.69 -1.68
C HIS A 20 -9.11 9.02 -0.99
N VAL A 21 -8.09 9.86 -0.86
CA VAL A 21 -8.20 11.22 -0.35
C VAL A 21 -7.57 12.20 -1.34
N LEU A 22 -8.15 13.41 -1.43
CA LEU A 22 -7.69 14.47 -2.33
C LEU A 22 -7.67 14.05 -3.81
N ARG A 23 -8.54 13.12 -4.19
CA ARG A 23 -8.72 12.67 -5.56
C ARG A 23 -10.16 12.96 -5.99
N ASP A 24 -10.36 13.81 -6.98
CA ASP A 24 -11.69 14.06 -7.55
C ASP A 24 -12.27 12.77 -8.19
N PRO A 25 -13.53 12.38 -7.92
CA PRO A 25 -14.52 12.99 -7.01
C PRO A 25 -14.41 12.57 -5.54
N TRP A 26 -13.44 11.77 -5.14
CA TRP A 26 -13.28 11.23 -3.78
C TRP A 26 -12.36 12.12 -2.93
N LEU A 27 -12.85 13.29 -2.52
CA LEU A 27 -12.05 14.20 -1.71
C LEU A 27 -11.79 13.64 -0.30
N ASN A 28 -12.80 13.05 0.33
CA ASN A 28 -12.71 12.36 1.63
C ASN A 28 -11.89 13.11 2.70
N GLU A 29 -11.96 14.44 2.73
CA GLU A 29 -11.12 15.27 3.59
C GLU A 29 -11.51 15.20 5.07
N ASP A 30 -12.79 14.86 5.38
CA ASP A 30 -13.28 14.78 6.75
C ASP A 30 -12.77 13.50 7.44
N GLN A 31 -11.63 13.63 8.12
CA GLN A 31 -11.03 12.56 8.89
C GLN A 31 -11.96 12.05 10.00
N LYS A 32 -12.70 12.93 10.67
CA LYS A 32 -13.62 12.54 11.76
C LYS A 32 -14.77 11.68 11.24
N ALA A 33 -15.28 11.99 10.05
CA ALA A 33 -16.29 11.18 9.40
C ALA A 33 -15.75 9.77 9.06
N ARG A 34 -14.53 9.69 8.52
CA ARG A 34 -13.87 8.39 8.24
C ARG A 34 -13.69 7.57 9.51
N ASP A 35 -13.21 8.19 10.59
CA ASP A 35 -13.03 7.53 11.89
C ASP A 35 -14.36 7.00 12.46
N GLY A 36 -15.43 7.76 12.33
CA GLY A 36 -16.77 7.33 12.70
C GLY A 36 -17.26 6.10 11.92
N GLN A 37 -16.96 6.03 10.63
CA GLN A 37 -17.27 4.85 9.81
C GLN A 37 -16.45 3.62 10.24
N ILE A 38 -15.17 3.78 10.55
CA ILE A 38 -14.30 2.70 11.04
C ILE A 38 -14.82 2.18 12.38
N ALA A 39 -15.14 3.06 13.32
CA ALA A 39 -15.69 2.69 14.62
C ALA A 39 -16.99 1.89 14.47
N LYS A 40 -17.89 2.34 13.58
CA LYS A 40 -19.15 1.64 13.26
C LYS A 40 -18.87 0.26 12.66
N LEU A 41 -17.92 0.12 11.73
CA LEU A 41 -17.56 -1.18 11.15
C LEU A 41 -17.00 -2.12 12.20
N ASN A 42 -16.10 -1.68 13.06
CA ASN A 42 -15.53 -2.48 14.14
C ASN A 42 -16.60 -2.97 15.11
N SER A 43 -17.58 -2.12 15.47
CA SER A 43 -18.72 -2.51 16.31
C SER A 43 -19.59 -3.59 15.66
N LEU A 44 -19.82 -3.50 14.35
CA LEU A 44 -20.64 -4.46 13.59
C LEU A 44 -19.92 -5.78 13.28
N LEU A 45 -18.59 -5.80 13.37
CA LEU A 45 -17.73 -6.96 13.10
C LEU A 45 -17.24 -7.65 14.38
N ASP A 46 -17.66 -7.15 15.56
CA ASP A 46 -17.12 -7.59 16.85
C ASP A 46 -15.57 -7.59 16.89
N GLY A 47 -14.98 -6.61 16.17
CA GLY A 47 -13.54 -6.43 16.04
C GLY A 47 -12.81 -7.50 15.22
N ARG A 48 -13.52 -8.33 14.45
CA ARG A 48 -12.91 -9.37 13.59
C ARG A 48 -13.49 -9.37 12.17
N PRO A 49 -12.67 -9.01 11.12
CA PRO A 49 -11.30 -8.48 11.24
C PRO A 49 -11.31 -7.10 11.89
N ALA A 50 -10.22 -6.73 12.54
CA ALA A 50 -10.06 -5.38 13.05
C ALA A 50 -9.88 -4.39 11.89
N ILE A 51 -10.60 -3.28 11.89
CA ILE A 51 -10.47 -2.23 10.89
C ILE A 51 -9.69 -1.07 11.47
N LEU A 52 -8.55 -0.75 10.87
CA LEU A 52 -7.66 0.33 11.27
C LEU A 52 -7.73 1.51 10.28
N PRO A 53 -7.46 2.74 10.75
CA PRO A 53 -7.49 3.92 9.90
C PRO A 53 -6.28 4.01 8.96
N GLY A 54 -6.51 4.55 7.78
CA GLY A 54 -5.51 4.90 6.79
C GLY A 54 -6.13 5.77 5.72
N SER A 55 -5.35 6.09 4.70
CA SER A 55 -5.82 6.68 3.46
C SER A 55 -4.88 6.31 2.33
N GLU A 56 -5.39 6.26 1.10
CA GLU A 56 -4.58 6.24 -0.10
C GLU A 56 -4.58 7.64 -0.69
N TYR A 57 -3.41 8.28 -0.63
CA TYR A 57 -3.23 9.61 -1.17
C TYR A 57 -2.94 9.56 -2.66
N TRP A 58 -3.74 10.28 -3.45
CA TRP A 58 -3.46 10.48 -4.87
C TRP A 58 -2.37 11.53 -5.04
N PHE A 59 -1.23 11.12 -5.60
CA PHE A 59 -0.09 12.01 -5.75
C PHE A 59 -0.37 13.09 -6.80
N GLY A 60 -0.52 14.32 -6.34
CA GLY A 60 -0.79 15.50 -7.15
C GLY A 60 0.22 16.62 -6.92
N SER A 61 0.05 17.71 -7.66
CA SER A 61 0.90 18.92 -7.54
C SER A 61 0.71 19.67 -6.22
N ASP A 62 -0.36 19.39 -5.49
CA ASP A 62 -0.71 20.00 -4.20
C ASP A 62 0.07 19.40 -3.02
N MET A 63 0.71 18.24 -3.21
CA MET A 63 1.40 17.54 -2.13
C MET A 63 2.49 18.40 -1.50
N LEU A 64 3.37 19.02 -2.28
CA LEU A 64 4.41 19.88 -1.75
C LEU A 64 3.84 21.05 -0.96
N ALA A 65 2.78 21.68 -1.47
CA ALA A 65 2.11 22.78 -0.76
C ALA A 65 1.49 22.36 0.58
N LEU A 66 1.04 21.11 0.71
CA LEU A 66 0.59 20.54 1.99
C LEU A 66 1.78 20.31 2.94
N LEU A 67 2.87 19.74 2.44
CA LEU A 67 4.06 19.44 3.24
C LEU A 67 4.78 20.71 3.72
N GLU A 68 4.87 21.75 2.89
CA GLU A 68 5.41 23.06 3.26
C GLU A 68 4.67 23.71 4.45
N ARG A 69 3.40 23.34 4.66
CA ARG A 69 2.63 23.77 5.85
C ARG A 69 2.93 22.91 7.08
N GLY A 70 3.88 21.99 7.01
CA GLY A 70 4.24 21.07 8.09
C GLY A 70 3.15 20.05 8.44
N SER A 71 2.32 19.70 7.48
CA SER A 71 1.18 18.81 7.71
C SER A 71 0.95 17.89 6.52
N VAL A 72 0.55 16.66 6.80
CA VAL A 72 -0.01 15.77 5.77
C VAL A 72 -1.49 16.07 5.49
N GLY A 73 -2.04 17.13 6.11
CA GLY A 73 -3.41 17.58 5.90
C GLY A 73 -4.44 16.48 6.22
N PRO A 74 -5.44 16.27 5.34
CA PRO A 74 -6.46 15.25 5.53
C PRO A 74 -5.95 13.82 5.30
N MET A 75 -4.71 13.63 4.87
CA MET A 75 -4.10 12.31 4.70
C MET A 75 -3.94 11.63 6.06
N THR A 76 -4.41 10.39 6.15
CA THR A 76 -4.22 9.57 7.34
C THR A 76 -3.17 8.51 7.04
N THR A 77 -2.06 8.54 7.76
CA THR A 77 -1.05 7.48 7.69
C THR A 77 -1.62 6.13 8.12
N LEU A 78 -1.01 5.05 7.66
CA LEU A 78 -1.46 3.68 7.96
C LEU A 78 -1.41 3.45 9.48
N ASN A 79 -2.56 3.14 10.06
CA ASN A 79 -2.79 3.05 11.51
C ASN A 79 -2.28 4.28 12.30
N ARG A 80 -2.30 5.48 11.70
CA ARG A 80 -1.77 6.74 12.27
C ARG A 80 -0.29 6.66 12.66
N GLY A 81 0.44 5.72 12.05
CA GLY A 81 1.86 5.53 12.25
C GLY A 81 2.70 6.39 11.29
N ARG A 82 3.91 5.92 11.01
CA ARG A 82 4.86 6.63 10.14
C ARG A 82 4.67 6.36 8.63
N TYR A 83 3.84 5.42 8.22
CA TYR A 83 3.71 5.01 6.82
C TYR A 83 2.52 5.69 6.14
N LEU A 84 2.74 6.31 4.98
CA LEU A 84 1.71 6.95 4.16
C LEU A 84 1.58 6.24 2.82
N LEU A 85 0.41 5.69 2.51
CA LEU A 85 0.13 5.06 1.22
C LEU A 85 -0.10 6.13 0.15
N VAL A 86 0.65 6.04 -0.95
CA VAL A 86 0.67 7.02 -2.04
C VAL A 86 0.45 6.33 -3.38
N GLU A 87 -0.62 6.70 -4.09
CA GLU A 87 -0.91 6.24 -5.46
C GLU A 87 -0.46 7.30 -6.48
N PHE A 88 0.31 6.90 -7.48
CA PHE A 88 0.67 7.76 -8.59
C PHE A 88 -0.37 7.68 -9.73
N PRO A 89 -0.56 8.76 -10.52
CA PRO A 89 -1.36 8.72 -11.73
C PRO A 89 -0.91 7.56 -12.65
N PRO A 90 -1.83 6.78 -13.26
CA PRO A 90 -1.50 5.52 -13.95
C PRO A 90 -0.46 5.63 -15.07
N GLY A 91 -0.35 6.79 -15.70
CA GLY A 91 0.56 7.04 -16.84
C GLY A 91 1.72 7.97 -16.53
N ASP A 92 1.81 8.47 -15.30
CA ASP A 92 2.79 9.49 -14.93
C ASP A 92 3.35 9.28 -13.54
N VAL A 93 4.57 9.77 -13.35
CA VAL A 93 5.21 9.99 -12.05
C VAL A 93 5.73 11.42 -12.08
N PRO A 94 5.07 12.37 -11.41
CA PRO A 94 5.45 13.77 -11.43
C PRO A 94 6.92 13.98 -11.02
N SER A 95 7.61 14.93 -11.66
CA SER A 95 9.02 15.23 -11.36
C SER A 95 9.26 15.69 -9.93
N LEU A 96 8.22 16.21 -9.27
CA LEU A 96 8.28 16.62 -7.87
C LEU A 96 8.25 15.45 -6.88
N ALA A 97 8.07 14.21 -7.33
CA ALA A 97 7.97 13.04 -6.46
C ALA A 97 9.19 12.86 -5.54
N ASN A 98 10.40 13.02 -6.09
CA ASN A 98 11.63 12.93 -5.31
C ASN A 98 11.72 13.99 -4.20
N ALA A 99 11.31 15.23 -4.50
CA ALA A 99 11.30 16.31 -3.52
C ALA A 99 10.24 16.06 -2.44
N ALA A 100 9.02 15.68 -2.82
CA ALA A 100 7.94 15.38 -1.88
C ALA A 100 8.29 14.21 -0.96
N PHE A 101 8.95 13.17 -1.48
CA PHE A 101 9.35 12.02 -0.67
C PHE A 101 10.48 12.37 0.30
N HIS A 102 11.39 13.27 -0.11
CA HIS A 102 12.40 13.82 0.78
C HIS A 102 11.75 14.60 1.95
N GLU A 103 10.78 15.49 1.65
CA GLU A 103 10.07 16.26 2.68
C GLU A 103 9.29 15.35 3.64
N LEU A 104 8.61 14.32 3.12
CA LEU A 104 7.97 13.30 3.97
C LEU A 104 8.99 12.64 4.91
N GLY A 105 10.17 12.29 4.41
CA GLY A 105 11.25 11.72 5.20
C GLY A 105 11.71 12.65 6.32
N LEU A 106 11.85 13.96 6.06
CA LEU A 106 12.18 14.96 7.08
C LEU A 106 11.10 15.08 8.16
N MET A 107 9.84 14.83 7.81
CA MET A 107 8.73 14.75 8.77
C MET A 107 8.64 13.40 9.51
N GLY A 108 9.57 12.47 9.26
CA GLY A 108 9.54 11.12 9.84
C GLY A 108 8.49 10.20 9.22
N ILE A 109 7.94 10.56 8.05
CA ILE A 109 6.94 9.79 7.33
C ILE A 109 7.61 8.99 6.22
N THR A 110 7.33 7.70 6.17
CA THR A 110 7.81 6.78 5.13
C THR A 110 6.73 6.61 4.07
N PRO A 111 6.95 7.05 2.82
CA PRO A 111 6.00 6.80 1.74
C PRO A 111 5.93 5.31 1.40
N VAL A 112 4.72 4.80 1.16
CA VAL A 112 4.45 3.49 0.59
C VAL A 112 3.88 3.68 -0.79
N VAL A 113 4.63 3.33 -1.83
CA VAL A 113 4.16 3.42 -3.23
C VAL A 113 3.16 2.30 -3.48
N ALA A 114 1.92 2.68 -3.74
CA ALA A 114 0.84 1.73 -4.02
C ALA A 114 0.96 1.17 -5.44
N HIS A 115 0.90 -0.14 -5.55
CA HIS A 115 0.80 -0.93 -6.80
C HIS A 115 1.55 -0.35 -8.03
N PRO A 116 2.87 -0.04 -7.92
CA PRO A 116 3.63 0.54 -9.02
C PRO A 116 3.73 -0.37 -10.25
N GLU A 117 3.52 -1.67 -10.10
CA GLU A 117 3.46 -2.66 -11.18
C GLU A 117 2.34 -2.37 -12.19
N ARG A 118 1.33 -1.58 -11.79
CA ARG A 118 0.22 -1.15 -12.65
C ARG A 118 0.46 0.20 -13.30
N ASN A 119 1.54 0.90 -12.91
CA ASN A 119 1.84 2.23 -13.40
C ASN A 119 2.70 2.17 -14.67
N GLN A 120 2.19 2.74 -15.77
CA GLN A 120 2.86 2.71 -17.07
C GLN A 120 4.18 3.52 -17.09
N ALA A 121 4.32 4.55 -16.25
CA ALA A 121 5.54 5.35 -16.20
C ALA A 121 6.67 4.57 -15.51
N PHE A 122 6.39 3.84 -14.44
CA PHE A 122 7.34 2.94 -13.80
C PHE A 122 7.70 1.75 -14.70
N ALA A 123 6.70 1.16 -15.40
CA ALA A 123 6.96 0.09 -16.35
C ALA A 123 7.88 0.51 -17.51
N ARG A 124 7.79 1.78 -17.97
CA ARG A 124 8.70 2.32 -19.01
C ARG A 124 10.08 2.70 -18.49
N ASN A 125 10.17 3.10 -17.24
CA ASN A 125 11.42 3.51 -16.59
C ASN A 125 11.44 3.08 -15.11
N PRO A 126 11.80 1.80 -14.83
CA PRO A 126 11.87 1.27 -13.47
C PRO A 126 12.87 2.00 -12.56
N ALA A 127 13.90 2.62 -13.14
CA ALA A 127 14.89 3.39 -12.37
C ALA A 127 14.25 4.52 -11.55
N ARG A 128 13.13 5.10 -12.03
CA ARG A 128 12.39 6.12 -11.27
C ARG A 128 11.80 5.59 -9.97
N LEU A 129 11.37 4.33 -9.95
CA LEU A 129 10.93 3.70 -8.70
C LEU A 129 12.13 3.40 -7.81
N GLY A 130 13.24 2.92 -8.39
CA GLY A 130 14.50 2.69 -7.68
C GLY A 130 14.99 3.95 -6.95
N GLU A 131 14.95 5.12 -7.59
CA GLU A 131 15.29 6.40 -6.97
C GLU A 131 14.43 6.72 -5.74
N LEU A 132 13.13 6.38 -5.76
CA LEU A 132 12.24 6.57 -4.61
C LEU A 132 12.56 5.58 -3.49
N VAL A 133 12.86 4.32 -3.82
CA VAL A 133 13.23 3.28 -2.86
C VAL A 133 14.57 3.61 -2.19
N GLU A 134 15.57 4.07 -2.93
CA GLU A 134 16.85 4.55 -2.39
C GLU A 134 16.68 5.71 -1.40
N ARG A 135 15.60 6.47 -1.51
CA ARG A 135 15.20 7.54 -0.58
C ARG A 135 14.34 7.04 0.58
N GLY A 136 14.19 5.73 0.73
CA GLY A 136 13.48 5.10 1.83
C GLY A 136 11.99 4.83 1.57
N ALA A 137 11.52 4.94 0.33
CA ALA A 137 10.18 4.52 0.00
C ALA A 137 10.01 2.99 0.12
N VAL A 138 8.84 2.58 0.57
CA VAL A 138 8.39 1.18 0.59
C VAL A 138 7.48 0.93 -0.60
N VAL A 139 7.48 -0.27 -1.15
CA VAL A 139 6.65 -0.63 -2.31
C VAL A 139 5.65 -1.71 -1.91
N GLN A 140 4.39 -1.47 -2.25
CA GLN A 140 3.29 -2.42 -2.07
C GLN A 140 2.78 -2.90 -3.43
N VAL A 141 2.78 -4.20 -3.66
CA VAL A 141 2.25 -4.85 -4.87
C VAL A 141 0.88 -5.48 -4.57
N THR A 142 0.03 -5.55 -5.58
CA THR A 142 -1.30 -6.16 -5.43
C THR A 142 -1.21 -7.69 -5.58
N ALA A 143 -1.89 -8.43 -4.71
CA ALA A 143 -1.96 -9.90 -4.78
C ALA A 143 -2.45 -10.41 -6.15
N ALA A 144 -3.49 -9.78 -6.70
CA ALA A 144 -4.01 -10.10 -8.03
C ALA A 144 -2.97 -9.89 -9.16
N SER A 145 -2.01 -8.97 -8.98
CA SER A 145 -0.90 -8.76 -9.92
C SER A 145 0.04 -9.96 -9.93
N LEU A 146 0.43 -10.46 -8.76
CA LEU A 146 1.28 -11.66 -8.63
C LEU A 146 0.62 -12.90 -9.23
N LEU A 147 -0.69 -13.03 -9.08
CA LEU A 147 -1.46 -14.15 -9.62
C LEU A 147 -1.74 -14.03 -11.13
N GLY A 148 -1.39 -12.92 -11.78
CA GLY A 148 -1.66 -12.69 -13.20
C GLY A 148 -3.11 -12.32 -13.53
N GLU A 149 -3.96 -12.12 -12.52
CA GLU A 149 -5.37 -11.77 -12.69
C GLU A 149 -5.57 -10.39 -13.34
N LEU A 150 -4.56 -9.51 -13.25
CA LEU A 150 -4.53 -8.19 -13.89
C LEU A 150 -3.80 -8.19 -15.24
N GLY A 151 -3.45 -9.38 -15.75
CA GLY A 151 -2.79 -9.60 -17.02
C GLY A 151 -1.28 -9.81 -16.92
N LEU A 152 -0.73 -10.50 -17.93
CA LEU A 152 0.66 -10.98 -17.91
C LEU A 152 1.71 -9.84 -17.79
N ARG A 153 1.45 -8.67 -18.37
CA ARG A 153 2.38 -7.53 -18.28
C ARG A 153 2.49 -6.98 -16.87
N VAL A 154 1.37 -6.92 -16.15
CA VAL A 154 1.32 -6.48 -14.75
C VAL A 154 1.98 -7.52 -13.85
N GLN A 155 1.73 -8.80 -14.10
CA GLN A 155 2.39 -9.89 -13.39
C GLN A 155 3.92 -9.82 -13.59
N GLN A 156 4.38 -9.70 -14.82
CA GLN A 156 5.80 -9.59 -15.12
C GLN A 156 6.46 -8.41 -14.40
N ALA A 157 5.81 -7.23 -14.41
CA ALA A 157 6.31 -6.07 -13.68
C ALA A 157 6.40 -6.33 -12.16
N ALA A 158 5.42 -7.03 -11.58
CA ALA A 158 5.46 -7.39 -10.16
C ALA A 158 6.62 -8.35 -9.83
N LEU A 159 6.92 -9.31 -10.72
CA LEU A 159 8.05 -10.24 -10.58
C LEU A 159 9.39 -9.50 -10.70
N GLU A 160 9.51 -8.61 -11.67
CA GLU A 160 10.70 -7.76 -11.85
C GLU A 160 10.97 -6.88 -10.62
N LEU A 161 9.93 -6.35 -9.97
CA LEU A 161 10.08 -5.63 -8.71
C LEU A 161 10.62 -6.51 -7.58
N PHE A 162 10.18 -7.76 -7.49
CA PHE A 162 10.71 -8.71 -6.52
C PHE A 162 12.21 -9.00 -6.80
N GLU A 163 12.54 -9.35 -8.05
CA GLU A 163 13.92 -9.64 -8.46
C GLU A 163 14.87 -8.47 -8.22
N ALA A 164 14.36 -7.24 -8.37
CA ALA A 164 15.10 -6.01 -8.09
C ALA A 164 15.19 -5.64 -6.59
N GLY A 165 14.61 -6.46 -5.68
CA GLY A 165 14.57 -6.16 -4.25
C GLY A 165 13.65 -5.01 -3.87
N MET A 166 12.70 -4.65 -4.74
CA MET A 166 11.78 -3.52 -4.53
C MET A 166 10.35 -3.95 -4.18
N LEU A 167 10.11 -5.20 -3.79
CA LEU A 167 8.81 -5.67 -3.33
C LEU A 167 8.85 -5.88 -1.82
N HIS A 168 8.13 -5.05 -1.07
CA HIS A 168 8.18 -5.02 0.39
C HIS A 168 6.87 -5.45 1.06
N LEU A 169 5.73 -5.23 0.41
CA LEU A 169 4.39 -5.51 0.93
C LEU A 169 3.51 -6.10 -0.16
N VAL A 170 2.64 -7.03 0.20
CA VAL A 170 1.57 -7.51 -0.67
C VAL A 170 0.22 -7.18 -0.02
N SER A 171 -0.68 -6.58 -0.80
CA SER A 171 -2.04 -6.26 -0.34
C SER A 171 -3.10 -6.74 -1.32
N SER A 172 -4.36 -6.78 -0.88
CA SER A 172 -5.47 -7.14 -1.75
C SER A 172 -5.93 -6.01 -2.66
N ASP A 173 -5.76 -4.77 -2.26
CA ASP A 173 -6.35 -3.59 -2.91
C ASP A 173 -7.86 -3.81 -3.19
N ALA A 174 -8.58 -4.34 -2.18
CA ALA A 174 -9.95 -4.82 -2.33
C ALA A 174 -10.95 -3.68 -2.46
N HIS A 175 -11.84 -3.78 -3.45
CA HIS A 175 -12.88 -2.79 -3.71
C HIS A 175 -14.29 -3.39 -3.79
N SER A 176 -14.41 -4.65 -4.17
CA SER A 176 -15.69 -5.34 -4.31
C SER A 176 -15.51 -6.85 -4.21
N LEU A 177 -16.61 -7.57 -3.98
CA LEU A 177 -16.57 -9.03 -3.96
C LEU A 177 -16.39 -9.67 -5.33
N SER A 178 -16.69 -8.95 -6.41
CA SER A 178 -16.66 -9.46 -7.78
C SER A 178 -15.41 -9.06 -8.55
N ALA A 179 -15.14 -7.76 -8.68
CA ALA A 179 -14.07 -7.27 -9.56
C ALA A 179 -12.69 -7.22 -8.87
N ARG A 180 -12.64 -6.82 -7.60
CA ARG A 180 -11.42 -6.79 -6.77
C ARG A 180 -11.71 -7.32 -5.38
N PRO A 181 -11.81 -8.65 -5.22
CA PRO A 181 -12.10 -9.28 -3.93
C PRO A 181 -10.89 -9.23 -2.99
N PRO A 182 -11.11 -9.37 -1.66
CA PRO A 182 -10.05 -9.32 -0.66
C PRO A 182 -9.30 -10.66 -0.55
N ARG A 183 -8.78 -11.19 -1.67
CA ARG A 183 -8.11 -12.49 -1.74
C ARG A 183 -6.62 -12.34 -1.50
N LEU A 184 -6.13 -12.93 -0.42
CA LEU A 184 -4.70 -13.00 -0.10
C LEU A 184 -4.19 -14.45 -0.03
N ALA A 185 -5.04 -15.42 0.34
CA ALA A 185 -4.63 -16.80 0.57
C ALA A 185 -3.96 -17.44 -0.65
N ALA A 186 -4.52 -17.23 -1.84
CA ALA A 186 -3.95 -17.75 -3.09
C ALA A 186 -2.58 -17.13 -3.41
N ALA A 187 -2.42 -15.82 -3.18
CA ALA A 187 -1.14 -15.13 -3.40
C ALA A 187 -0.10 -15.55 -2.36
N ARG A 188 -0.50 -15.73 -1.10
CA ARG A 188 0.36 -16.29 -0.04
C ARG A 188 0.92 -17.64 -0.44
N GLU A 189 0.05 -18.55 -0.85
CA GLU A 189 0.44 -19.90 -1.27
C GLU A 189 1.34 -19.87 -2.51
N TRP A 190 1.04 -18.97 -3.47
CA TRP A 190 1.87 -18.79 -4.65
C TRP A 190 3.28 -18.28 -4.28
N VAL A 191 3.39 -17.27 -3.42
CA VAL A 191 4.68 -16.73 -2.93
C VAL A 191 5.45 -17.80 -2.19
N ARG A 192 4.80 -18.52 -1.28
CA ARG A 192 5.41 -19.60 -0.51
C ARG A 192 6.04 -20.66 -1.42
N ARG A 193 5.33 -21.08 -2.47
CA ARG A 193 5.83 -22.07 -3.45
C ARG A 193 6.94 -21.53 -4.33
N SER A 194 6.88 -20.27 -4.72
CA SER A 194 7.80 -19.66 -5.68
C SER A 194 9.06 -19.12 -5.04
N TRP A 195 8.93 -18.53 -3.82
CA TRP A 195 9.99 -17.78 -3.16
C TRP A 195 10.32 -18.28 -1.74
N GLY A 196 9.55 -19.23 -1.21
CA GLY A 196 9.77 -19.88 0.09
C GLY A 196 9.01 -19.25 1.24
N ASP A 197 8.99 -19.96 2.37
CA ASP A 197 8.23 -19.60 3.58
C ASP A 197 8.74 -18.29 4.22
N GLU A 198 10.03 -18.01 4.16
CA GLU A 198 10.64 -16.81 4.72
C GLU A 198 10.11 -15.55 4.01
N VAL A 199 10.13 -15.55 2.68
CA VAL A 199 9.62 -14.44 1.87
C VAL A 199 8.11 -14.28 2.06
N GLU A 200 7.38 -15.38 2.08
CA GLU A 200 5.94 -15.36 2.35
C GLU A 200 5.63 -14.72 3.70
N GLY A 201 6.26 -15.21 4.77
CA GLY A 201 6.11 -14.67 6.11
C GLY A 201 6.50 -13.19 6.20
N ALA A 202 7.54 -12.78 5.49
CA ALA A 202 7.97 -11.39 5.44
C ALA A 202 6.92 -10.48 4.79
N LEU A 203 6.44 -10.84 3.59
CA LEU A 203 5.55 -9.98 2.80
C LEU A 203 4.11 -9.92 3.32
N PHE A 204 3.62 -10.98 3.97
CA PHE A 204 2.23 -11.06 4.42
C PHE A 204 2.04 -10.90 5.93
N ASP A 205 3.09 -11.06 6.75
CA ASP A 205 2.98 -10.96 8.21
C ASP A 205 3.96 -9.97 8.83
N LEU A 206 5.28 -10.14 8.64
CA LEU A 206 6.28 -9.36 9.38
C LEU A 206 6.29 -7.89 8.96
N ASN A 207 6.41 -7.61 7.65
CA ASN A 207 6.41 -6.25 7.14
C ASN A 207 5.06 -5.55 7.37
N PRO A 208 3.88 -6.15 7.11
CA PRO A 208 2.61 -5.54 7.48
C PRO A 208 2.49 -5.21 8.97
N ARG A 209 2.94 -6.08 9.87
CA ARG A 209 2.95 -5.81 11.33
C ARG A 209 3.89 -4.67 11.69
N ALA A 210 5.05 -4.58 11.05
CA ALA A 210 5.99 -3.47 11.24
C ALA A 210 5.38 -2.14 10.79
N VAL A 211 4.67 -2.11 9.64
CA VAL A 211 3.91 -0.93 9.20
C VAL A 211 2.89 -0.51 10.25
N LEU A 212 2.08 -1.44 10.75
CA LEU A 212 1.04 -1.15 11.74
C LEU A 212 1.59 -0.67 13.09
N SER A 213 2.79 -1.12 13.46
CA SER A 213 3.46 -0.74 14.70
C SER A 213 4.49 0.40 14.53
N SER A 214 4.54 1.03 13.34
CA SER A 214 5.47 2.12 13.01
C SER A 214 6.95 1.76 13.18
N GLN A 215 7.29 0.48 13.00
CA GLN A 215 8.67 -0.01 13.06
C GLN A 215 9.29 -0.05 11.65
N PRO A 216 10.62 0.00 11.53
CA PRO A 216 11.31 -0.32 10.28
C PRO A 216 10.91 -1.71 9.78
N LEU A 217 10.87 -1.88 8.46
CA LEU A 217 10.57 -3.19 7.89
C LEU A 217 11.70 -4.17 8.16
N PRO A 218 11.42 -5.38 8.69
CA PRO A 218 12.42 -6.41 8.91
C PRO A 218 12.93 -7.06 7.61
N TYR A 219 12.20 -6.92 6.51
CA TYR A 219 12.57 -7.46 5.20
C TYR A 219 12.48 -6.35 4.13
N MET A 220 13.58 -6.14 3.40
CA MET A 220 13.71 -5.11 2.36
C MET A 220 13.98 -5.69 0.97
N GLY A 221 13.70 -6.98 0.76
CA GLY A 221 13.87 -7.68 -0.50
C GLY A 221 14.93 -8.79 -0.45
N PRO A 222 15.06 -9.58 -1.53
CA PRO A 222 16.06 -10.64 -1.61
C PRO A 222 17.47 -10.07 -1.40
N GLY A 223 18.25 -10.69 -0.49
CA GLY A 223 19.62 -10.25 -0.17
C GLY A 223 19.69 -9.12 0.85
N SER A 224 18.59 -8.69 1.45
CA SER A 224 18.63 -7.81 2.63
C SER A 224 19.29 -8.54 3.81
N PRO A 225 20.13 -7.85 4.61
CA PRO A 225 20.79 -8.47 5.75
C PRO A 225 19.81 -8.87 6.86
#